data_ad551e93d510c7d46839e9f76aaff48b
#
_entry.id   ad551e93d510c7d46839e9f76aaff48b
#
_cell.length_a   1.000
_cell.length_b   1.000
_cell.length_c   1.000
_cell.angle_alpha   90.00
_cell.angle_beta   90.00
_cell.angle_gamma   90.00
#
_symmetry.space_group_name_H-M   'P 1'
#
loop_
_entity.id
_entity.type
_entity.pdbx_description
1 polymer ?
#
loop_
_entity_poly.entity_id
_entity_poly.type
_entity_poly.pdbx_seq_one_letter_code
_entity_poly.pdbx_strand_id
1 'polypeptide(L)'
;MVAIKPFKPLDEKFPFDRQLGIAAAPLVLINLFTVVDPADEAGFLDAFKAAAEVITKQPGFISMQLHRAIGDSPTYLNYVMWDSTEAVRAAFNDSDFLAKLPAYPSSVVASPHLFQKVAVPGFCTA
;
A
#
# COMPACT_ATOMS: atom_id res chain seq x y z
N MET A 1 -9.71 15.24 10.73
CA MET A 1 -8.58 14.44 10.34
C MET A 1 -8.64 13.07 11.00
N VAL A 2 -8.40 12.06 10.25
CA VAL A 2 -8.44 10.70 10.75
C VAL A 2 -7.24 10.45 11.64
N ALA A 3 -7.50 10.04 12.87
CA ALA A 3 -6.44 9.72 13.82
C ALA A 3 -6.01 8.26 13.63
N ILE A 4 -5.28 8.01 12.57
CA ILE A 4 -4.68 6.72 12.33
C ILE A 4 -3.20 6.81 12.56
N LYS A 5 -2.62 5.64 12.85
CA LYS A 5 -1.18 5.54 12.92
C LYS A 5 -0.57 6.05 11.64
N PRO A 6 0.46 6.88 11.71
CA PRO A 6 1.22 7.22 10.52
C PRO A 6 1.84 5.94 9.97
N PHE A 7 2.08 5.92 8.66
CA PHE A 7 2.78 4.82 8.04
C PHE A 7 4.19 4.71 8.62
N LYS A 8 4.64 3.47 8.82
CA LYS A 8 6.03 3.24 9.17
C LYS A 8 6.87 3.34 7.89
N PRO A 9 7.81 4.28 7.80
CA PRO A 9 8.59 4.42 6.57
C PRO A 9 9.49 3.21 6.35
N LEU A 10 9.50 2.71 5.10
CA LEU A 10 10.45 1.69 4.70
C LEU A 10 11.86 2.29 4.60
N ASP A 11 11.95 3.52 4.14
CA ASP A 11 13.17 4.31 4.09
C ASP A 11 12.91 5.60 4.86
N GLU A 12 13.53 5.75 6.03
CA GLU A 12 13.28 6.91 6.90
C GLU A 12 13.75 8.22 6.29
N LYS A 13 14.76 8.18 5.43
CA LYS A 13 15.27 9.37 4.76
C LYS A 13 14.46 9.74 3.54
N PHE A 14 13.71 8.81 2.99
CA PHE A 14 12.89 9.02 1.81
C PHE A 14 11.53 8.33 1.97
N PRO A 15 10.69 8.85 2.86
CA PRO A 15 9.41 8.20 3.16
C PRO A 15 8.42 8.31 1.98
N PHE A 16 7.35 7.53 2.07
CA PHE A 16 6.33 7.43 1.04
C PHE A 16 5.75 8.79 0.62
N ASP A 17 5.47 9.67 1.58
CA ASP A 17 4.90 10.98 1.26
C ASP A 17 5.85 11.85 0.44
N ARG A 18 7.17 11.70 0.58
CA ARG A 18 8.14 12.36 -0.30
C ARG A 18 8.11 11.78 -1.71
N GLN A 19 7.93 10.46 -1.82
CA GLN A 19 7.84 9.82 -3.12
C GLN A 19 6.63 10.31 -3.91
N LEU A 20 5.53 10.64 -3.24
CA LEU A 20 4.32 11.14 -3.89
C LEU A 20 4.53 12.49 -4.59
N GLY A 21 5.61 13.18 -4.29
CA GLY A 21 5.99 14.42 -4.98
C GLY A 21 6.83 14.21 -6.22
N ILE A 22 7.18 12.97 -6.58
CA ILE A 22 8.06 12.67 -7.71
C ILE A 22 7.23 12.12 -8.85
N ALA A 23 7.32 12.74 -10.03
CA ALA A 23 6.63 12.26 -11.21
C ALA A 23 7.29 10.97 -11.72
N ALA A 24 6.52 9.91 -11.83
CA ALA A 24 6.97 8.63 -12.36
C ALA A 24 5.78 7.88 -12.96
N ALA A 25 6.03 7.10 -14.01
CA ALA A 25 5.00 6.31 -14.69
C ALA A 25 5.64 5.27 -15.60
N PRO A 26 5.17 4.01 -15.62
CA PRO A 26 4.31 3.41 -14.61
C PRO A 26 5.09 3.10 -13.33
N LEU A 27 4.39 2.65 -12.29
CA LEU A 27 5.07 2.29 -11.05
C LEU A 27 4.32 1.18 -10.30
N VAL A 28 5.03 0.64 -9.31
CA VAL A 28 4.49 -0.36 -8.39
C VAL A 28 4.47 0.23 -7.00
N LEU A 29 3.34 0.09 -6.33
CA LEU A 29 3.23 0.36 -4.90
C LEU A 29 3.31 -0.98 -4.18
N ILE A 30 4.30 -1.13 -3.31
CA ILE A 30 4.39 -2.25 -2.38
C ILE A 30 3.96 -1.73 -1.02
N ASN A 31 2.94 -2.32 -0.46
CA ASN A 31 2.51 -1.98 0.89
C ASN A 31 2.71 -3.20 1.79
N LEU A 32 3.61 -3.08 2.75
CA LEU A 32 3.85 -4.13 3.73
C LEU A 32 2.98 -3.86 4.95
N PHE A 33 2.21 -4.87 5.35
CA PHE A 33 1.40 -4.80 6.55
C PHE A 33 1.92 -5.82 7.56
N THR A 34 2.15 -5.37 8.77
CA THR A 34 2.40 -6.27 9.89
C THR A 34 1.21 -6.21 10.83
N VAL A 35 0.54 -7.34 11.02
CA VAL A 35 -0.55 -7.45 11.98
C VAL A 35 0.08 -7.93 13.28
N VAL A 36 0.42 -7.01 14.17
CA VAL A 36 1.22 -7.32 15.36
C VAL A 36 0.50 -8.30 16.28
N ASP A 37 -0.83 -8.16 16.42
CA ASP A 37 -1.64 -9.12 17.16
C ASP A 37 -2.32 -10.09 16.19
N PRO A 38 -1.97 -11.38 16.19
CA PRO A 38 -2.58 -12.35 15.27
C PRO A 38 -4.10 -12.45 15.37
N ALA A 39 -4.67 -12.11 16.53
CA ALA A 39 -6.11 -12.09 16.70
C ALA A 39 -6.79 -11.03 15.81
N ASP A 40 -6.04 -10.05 15.34
CA ASP A 40 -6.56 -8.98 14.49
C ASP A 40 -6.51 -9.30 12.98
N GLU A 41 -6.05 -10.49 12.58
CA GLU A 41 -5.95 -10.82 11.15
C GLU A 41 -7.30 -10.75 10.43
N ALA A 42 -8.35 -11.30 11.02
CA ALA A 42 -9.69 -11.26 10.40
C ALA A 42 -10.17 -9.82 10.23
N GLY A 43 -10.00 -8.98 11.26
CA GLY A 43 -10.35 -7.57 11.18
C GLY A 43 -9.52 -6.82 10.15
N PHE A 44 -8.25 -7.15 10.02
CA PHE A 44 -7.39 -6.60 8.98
C PHE A 44 -7.93 -6.91 7.59
N LEU A 45 -8.29 -8.17 7.33
CA LEU A 45 -8.79 -8.57 6.01
C LEU A 45 -10.13 -7.90 5.69
N ASP A 46 -11.00 -7.74 6.67
CA ASP A 46 -12.27 -7.03 6.47
C ASP A 46 -12.03 -5.55 6.14
N ALA A 47 -11.14 -4.90 6.87
CA ALA A 47 -10.77 -3.50 6.62
C ALA A 47 -10.10 -3.33 5.25
N PHE A 48 -9.20 -4.26 4.90
CA PHE A 48 -8.54 -4.27 3.60
C PHE A 48 -9.56 -4.37 2.46
N LYS A 49 -10.52 -5.28 2.58
CA LYS A 49 -11.57 -5.46 1.58
C LYS A 49 -12.38 -4.17 1.38
N ALA A 50 -12.76 -3.52 2.46
CA ALA A 50 -13.52 -2.28 2.39
C ALA A 50 -12.72 -1.16 1.71
N ALA A 51 -11.44 -1.04 2.03
CA ALA A 51 -10.56 -0.08 1.37
C ALA A 51 -10.33 -0.42 -0.10
N ALA A 52 -10.20 -1.71 -0.41
CA ALA A 52 -9.99 -2.17 -1.78
C ALA A 52 -11.17 -1.84 -2.69
N GLU A 53 -12.40 -1.89 -2.19
CA GLU A 53 -13.58 -1.53 -2.96
C GLU A 53 -13.53 -0.07 -3.45
N VAL A 54 -12.87 0.80 -2.72
CA VAL A 54 -12.69 2.20 -3.11
C VAL A 54 -11.46 2.35 -4.01
N ILE A 55 -10.33 1.77 -3.60
CA ILE A 55 -9.04 2.01 -4.27
C ILE A 55 -9.03 1.44 -5.70
N THR A 56 -9.68 0.31 -5.92
CA THR A 56 -9.72 -0.34 -7.24
C THR A 56 -10.52 0.44 -8.28
N LYS A 57 -11.33 1.39 -7.84
CA LYS A 57 -12.11 2.25 -8.73
C LYS A 57 -11.45 3.59 -9.02
N GLN A 58 -10.28 3.83 -8.45
CA GLN A 58 -9.57 5.09 -8.66
C GLN A 58 -8.94 5.15 -10.05
N PRO A 59 -8.96 6.33 -10.70
CA PRO A 59 -8.29 6.49 -11.99
C PRO A 59 -6.81 6.15 -11.90
N GLY A 60 -6.32 5.37 -12.85
CA GLY A 60 -4.91 4.96 -12.90
C GLY A 60 -4.58 3.70 -12.12
N PHE A 61 -5.54 3.14 -11.40
CA PHE A 61 -5.37 1.81 -10.81
C PHE A 61 -5.30 0.76 -11.91
N ILE A 62 -4.32 -0.14 -11.85
CA ILE A 62 -4.16 -1.20 -12.86
C ILE A 62 -4.50 -2.57 -12.26
N SER A 63 -3.80 -2.97 -11.22
CA SER A 63 -4.01 -4.28 -10.60
C SER A 63 -3.50 -4.32 -9.17
N MET A 64 -3.99 -5.29 -8.41
CA MET A 64 -3.63 -5.46 -7.02
C MET A 64 -3.63 -6.95 -6.66
N GLN A 65 -2.64 -7.36 -5.87
CA GLN A 65 -2.57 -8.73 -5.37
C GLN A 65 -2.03 -8.73 -3.95
N LEU A 66 -2.88 -9.12 -3.02
CA LEU A 66 -2.47 -9.28 -1.63
C LEU A 66 -1.80 -10.64 -1.44
N HIS A 67 -0.67 -10.64 -0.75
CA HIS A 67 0.07 -11.84 -0.39
C HIS A 67 0.17 -11.94 1.12
N ARG A 68 0.11 -13.14 1.65
CA ARG A 68 0.37 -13.38 3.06
C ARG A 68 1.69 -14.15 3.19
N ALA A 69 2.48 -13.79 4.19
CA ALA A 69 3.69 -14.55 4.52
C ALA A 69 3.32 -16.01 4.83
N ILE A 70 4.21 -16.93 4.52
CA ILE A 70 3.99 -18.35 4.80
C ILE A 70 4.17 -18.63 6.30
N GLY A 71 3.57 -19.73 6.74
CA GLY A 71 3.64 -20.12 8.15
C GLY A 71 2.77 -19.22 9.03
N ASP A 72 3.21 -19.06 10.28
CA ASP A 72 2.46 -18.29 11.29
C ASP A 72 2.81 -16.80 11.30
N SER A 73 3.45 -16.30 10.26
CA SER A 73 3.81 -14.89 10.17
C SER A 73 2.62 -14.04 9.75
N PRO A 74 2.09 -13.15 10.60
CA PRO A 74 0.94 -12.32 10.27
C PRO A 74 1.38 -11.08 9.49
N THR A 75 2.15 -11.29 8.44
CA THR A 75 2.71 -10.24 7.58
C THR A 75 2.13 -10.36 6.19
N TYR A 76 1.72 -9.25 5.63
CA TYR A 76 1.11 -9.20 4.31
C TYR A 76 1.87 -8.25 3.42
N LEU A 77 1.89 -8.55 2.13
CA LEU A 77 2.45 -7.68 1.10
C LEU A 77 1.39 -7.45 0.04
N ASN A 78 1.03 -6.21 -0.18
CA ASN A 78 0.13 -5.85 -1.28
C ASN A 78 0.95 -5.31 -2.45
N TYR A 79 0.86 -5.98 -3.58
CA TYR A 79 1.56 -5.61 -4.81
C TYR A 79 0.56 -4.91 -5.71
N VAL A 80 0.74 -3.60 -5.91
CA VAL A 80 -0.25 -2.79 -6.63
C VAL A 80 0.42 -2.09 -7.80
N MET A 81 -0.13 -2.25 -9.00
CA MET A 81 0.35 -1.55 -10.17
C MET A 81 -0.52 -0.32 -10.44
N TRP A 82 0.15 0.80 -10.68
CA TRP A 82 -0.47 2.09 -10.96
C TRP A 82 0.13 2.69 -12.23
N ASP A 83 -0.64 3.50 -12.95
CA ASP A 83 -0.12 4.12 -14.17
C ASP A 83 0.79 5.32 -13.88
N SER A 84 0.66 5.97 -12.71
CA SER A 84 1.50 7.14 -12.39
C SER A 84 1.51 7.44 -10.89
N THR A 85 2.52 8.19 -10.44
CA THR A 85 2.58 8.73 -9.07
C THR A 85 1.38 9.62 -8.79
N GLU A 86 0.97 10.41 -9.77
CA GLU A 86 -0.17 11.31 -9.62
C GLU A 86 -1.45 10.54 -9.28
N ALA A 87 -1.66 9.40 -9.93
CA ALA A 87 -2.80 8.53 -9.65
C ALA A 87 -2.76 8.01 -8.21
N VAL A 88 -1.60 7.57 -7.74
CA VAL A 88 -1.43 7.11 -6.35
C VAL A 88 -1.74 8.23 -5.37
N ARG A 89 -1.17 9.42 -5.61
CA ARG A 89 -1.39 10.57 -4.75
C ARG A 89 -2.86 10.93 -4.65
N ALA A 90 -3.55 10.98 -5.78
CA ALA A 90 -4.97 11.29 -5.81
C ALA A 90 -5.79 10.23 -5.06
N ALA A 91 -5.47 8.95 -5.25
CA ALA A 91 -6.17 7.85 -4.59
C ALA A 91 -5.99 7.88 -3.07
N PHE A 92 -4.78 8.16 -2.60
CA PHE A 92 -4.48 8.22 -1.16
C PHE A 92 -5.03 9.48 -0.49
N ASN A 93 -5.46 10.46 -1.26
CA ASN A 93 -6.13 11.67 -0.76
C ASN A 93 -7.63 11.64 -1.00
N ASP A 94 -8.16 10.57 -1.58
CA ASP A 94 -9.59 10.43 -1.81
C ASP A 94 -10.32 10.30 -0.47
N SER A 95 -11.40 11.07 -0.30
CA SER A 95 -12.12 11.12 0.97
C SER A 95 -12.77 9.79 1.34
N ASP A 96 -13.27 9.05 0.35
CA ASP A 96 -13.88 7.74 0.60
C ASP A 96 -12.84 6.71 1.04
N PHE A 97 -11.66 6.74 0.43
CA PHE A 97 -10.56 5.88 0.85
C PHE A 97 -10.10 6.23 2.27
N LEU A 98 -9.90 7.50 2.55
CA LEU A 98 -9.46 7.95 3.88
C LEU A 98 -10.47 7.54 4.97
N ALA A 99 -11.76 7.53 4.63
CA ALA A 99 -12.81 7.14 5.56
C ALA A 99 -12.76 5.65 5.92
N LYS A 100 -12.09 4.81 5.12
CA LYS A 100 -11.95 3.37 5.40
C LYS A 100 -10.79 3.04 6.33
N LEU A 101 -9.81 3.94 6.44
CA LEU A 101 -8.58 3.66 7.20
C LEU A 101 -8.80 3.42 8.70
N PRO A 102 -9.72 4.12 9.38
CA PRO A 102 -9.96 3.87 10.80
C PRO A 102 -10.48 2.48 11.14
N ALA A 103 -11.00 1.73 10.15
CA ALA A 103 -11.48 0.37 10.36
C ALA A 103 -10.34 -0.63 10.59
N TYR A 104 -9.11 -0.29 10.21
CA TYR A 104 -7.98 -1.18 10.46
C TYR A 104 -7.73 -1.31 11.96
N PRO A 105 -7.49 -2.55 12.45
CA PRO A 105 -7.10 -2.74 13.84
C PRO A 105 -5.87 -1.92 14.20
N SER A 106 -5.81 -1.43 15.43
CA SER A 106 -4.72 -0.56 15.89
C SER A 106 -3.36 -1.25 15.90
N SER A 107 -3.32 -2.59 15.93
CA SER A 107 -2.06 -3.34 15.89
C SER A 107 -1.44 -3.39 14.49
N VAL A 108 -2.17 -3.02 13.45
CA VAL A 108 -1.67 -3.08 12.08
C VAL A 108 -0.69 -1.95 11.81
N VAL A 109 0.47 -2.32 11.28
CA VAL A 109 1.51 -1.36 10.87
C VAL A 109 1.64 -1.46 9.36
N ALA A 110 1.45 -0.35 8.66
CA ALA A 110 1.56 -0.29 7.19
C ALA A 110 2.82 0.46 6.78
N SER A 111 3.51 -0.06 5.77
CA SER A 111 4.74 0.52 5.22
C SER A 111 4.63 0.57 3.69
N PRO A 112 3.92 1.55 3.13
CA PRO A 112 3.82 1.71 1.68
C PRO A 112 5.08 2.34 1.12
N HIS A 113 5.48 1.90 -0.08
CA HIS A 113 6.63 2.47 -0.77
C HIS A 113 6.48 2.27 -2.28
N LEU A 114 6.96 3.22 -3.05
CA LEU A 114 6.84 3.20 -4.51
C LEU A 114 8.13 2.72 -5.16
N PHE A 115 7.99 1.93 -6.23
CA PHE A 115 9.11 1.30 -6.91
C PHE A 115 8.90 1.38 -8.42
N GLN A 116 9.99 1.40 -9.15
CA GLN A 116 10.00 1.23 -10.61
C GLN A 116 10.93 0.10 -10.97
N LYS A 117 10.66 -0.54 -12.10
CA LYS A 117 11.52 -1.59 -12.62
C LYS A 117 12.90 -1.04 -12.93
N VAL A 118 13.93 -1.85 -12.71
CA VAL A 118 15.31 -1.56 -13.09
C VAL A 118 15.77 -2.63 -14.07
N ALA A 119 16.32 -2.19 -15.20
CA ALA A 119 16.89 -3.13 -16.16
C ALA A 119 18.24 -3.63 -15.64
N VAL A 120 18.36 -4.96 -15.56
CA VAL A 120 19.64 -5.63 -15.30
C VAL A 120 19.87 -6.56 -16.47
N PRO A 121 20.77 -6.23 -17.41
CA PRO A 121 20.93 -6.99 -18.65
C PRO A 121 21.14 -8.49 -18.40
N GLY A 122 20.35 -9.31 -19.11
CA GLY A 122 20.38 -10.75 -18.96
C GLY A 122 19.54 -11.31 -17.82
N PHE A 123 19.01 -10.45 -16.92
CA PHE A 123 18.25 -10.90 -15.73
C PHE A 123 16.93 -10.21 -15.57
N CYS A 124 16.88 -8.89 -15.69
CA CYS A 124 15.65 -8.11 -15.49
C CYS A 124 15.44 -7.12 -16.60
N THR A 125 14.17 -6.95 -17.01
CA THR A 125 13.77 -5.94 -17.98
C THR A 125 13.06 -4.78 -17.26
N ALA A 126 13.23 -3.59 -17.81
CA ALA A 126 12.54 -2.41 -17.31
C ALA A 126 11.29 -2.09 -18.13
#